data_7c501a7cd05bb25abcdd831dcbe330f2
#
_entry.id   7c501a7cd05bb25abcdd831dcbe330f2
#
_cell.length_a   1.000
_cell.length_b   1.000
_cell.length_c   1.000
_cell.angle_alpha   90.00
_cell.angle_beta   90.00
_cell.angle_gamma   90.00
#
_symmetry.space_group_name_H-M   'P 1'
#
loop_
_entity.id
_entity.type
_entity.pdbx_description
1 polymer ?
#
loop_
_entity_poly.entity_id
_entity_poly.type
_entity_poly.pdbx_seq_one_letter_code
_entity_poly.pdbx_strand_id
1 'polypeptide(L)'
;MSKDIPNIGGDRPHGRIVITYGTFDVLHQGHINLLRRAKELGDWLIVGVTTDNFDLERGKMNTRDSVMKRVQAVKETGYVDEVIIEEYKGQKIDDIQKYNVDVFAIGSDWEGYFDYLKEYCEVVYLPRTQGISSTMLREEQISVRIGIIGTGSIAGRFVPEAKFVSGNTVSAAYNPDQEECRKFCLANGIPMAARTLDELLANCDAVYVASPHYTHYEYAKAALLAGKHVLAETPFVLHLSEAEELFSIAGAKERTLMVAHKTAYCPAFRHLVSMLKSGVIGKIVDINASVTTLTDENSSKLDHARFGGSMNENACFPLLPIIKLLGRDIRNINFYSIMKNDVDMYTKAVFRYDNATASFQVGLGAKTEGNMVISGTQGYIYVPAPWWKTDYFELRFEDQNMNRKCFYPFMGEGLRYEIREFVSQILNPEQNLYLLTKEEIIAMARVQEDYINGKNVYKLS
;
A
#
# COMPACT_ATOMS: atom_id res chain seq x y z
N MET A 1 -14.14 -8.21 47.26
CA MET A 1 -13.48 -9.54 47.20
C MET A 1 -12.29 -9.40 46.26
N SER A 2 -11.12 -9.23 46.85
CA SER A 2 -9.83 -9.13 46.17
C SER A 2 -9.52 -10.51 45.56
N LYS A 3 -9.35 -10.59 44.21
CA LYS A 3 -8.84 -11.79 43.59
C LYS A 3 -7.32 -11.70 43.61
N ASP A 4 -6.71 -12.57 44.39
CA ASP A 4 -5.28 -12.79 44.41
C ASP A 4 -4.84 -13.26 43.02
N ILE A 5 -4.03 -12.43 42.32
CA ILE A 5 -3.32 -12.81 41.08
C ILE A 5 -2.08 -13.58 41.53
N PRO A 6 -1.81 -14.78 41.01
CA PRO A 6 -0.64 -15.55 41.39
C PRO A 6 0.66 -14.82 41.04
N ASN A 7 1.49 -14.65 42.03
CA ASN A 7 2.83 -14.10 41.95
C ASN A 7 3.72 -15.09 41.13
N ILE A 8 3.94 -14.81 39.85
CA ILE A 8 4.92 -15.55 39.04
C ILE A 8 6.29 -14.97 39.39
N GLY A 9 6.97 -15.65 40.33
CA GLY A 9 8.21 -15.23 40.95
C GLY A 9 9.39 -15.11 39.98
N GLY A 10 9.90 -13.92 39.88
CA GLY A 10 11.28 -13.55 39.65
C GLY A 10 11.53 -12.37 40.58
N ASP A 11 12.74 -12.25 41.12
CA ASP A 11 13.14 -11.14 41.96
C ASP A 11 12.73 -9.82 41.33
N ARG A 12 11.67 -9.19 41.86
CA ARG A 12 11.22 -7.86 41.39
C ARG A 12 12.23 -6.83 41.88
N PRO A 13 12.66 -5.89 41.04
CA PRO A 13 13.51 -4.80 41.52
C PRO A 13 12.79 -4.03 42.61
N HIS A 14 13.46 -3.84 43.75
CA HIS A 14 12.99 -2.95 44.81
C HIS A 14 13.30 -1.52 44.37
N GLY A 15 12.29 -0.75 43.98
CA GLY A 15 12.47 0.63 43.55
C GLY A 15 11.36 1.12 42.64
N ARG A 16 11.53 2.32 42.10
CA ARG A 16 10.57 2.97 41.19
C ARG A 16 10.67 2.39 39.77
N ILE A 17 9.57 1.86 39.26
CA ILE A 17 9.49 1.22 37.94
C ILE A 17 8.97 2.23 36.90
N VAL A 18 9.73 2.40 35.85
CA VAL A 18 9.40 3.24 34.69
C VAL A 18 9.12 2.38 33.46
N ILE A 19 8.11 2.72 32.69
CA ILE A 19 7.84 2.09 31.40
C ILE A 19 7.79 3.13 30.29
N THR A 20 8.35 2.79 29.13
CA THR A 20 8.23 3.59 27.90
C THR A 20 7.96 2.69 26.72
N TYR A 21 7.40 3.24 25.65
CA TYR A 21 7.06 2.49 24.43
C TYR A 21 7.54 3.22 23.17
N GLY A 22 7.93 2.45 22.17
CA GLY A 22 8.31 3.00 20.89
C GLY A 22 8.58 1.95 19.83
N THR A 23 8.66 2.39 18.60
CA THR A 23 9.08 1.53 17.49
C THR A 23 10.59 1.28 17.54
N PHE A 24 11.38 2.28 17.95
CA PHE A 24 12.85 2.25 18.02
C PHE A 24 13.52 1.78 16.72
N ASP A 25 12.88 2.10 15.59
CA ASP A 25 13.40 1.77 14.27
C ASP A 25 14.62 2.64 13.94
N VAL A 26 15.68 2.03 13.41
CA VAL A 26 16.97 2.70 13.19
C VAL A 26 17.35 3.51 14.42
N LEU A 27 17.77 2.82 15.49
CA LEU A 27 18.07 3.45 16.79
C LEU A 27 19.05 4.62 16.62
N HIS A 28 18.68 5.80 17.12
CA HIS A 28 19.44 7.02 16.97
C HIS A 28 19.53 7.80 18.29
N GLN A 29 20.36 8.86 18.31
CA GLN A 29 20.62 9.65 19.51
C GLN A 29 19.34 10.18 20.19
N GLY A 30 18.29 10.49 19.44
CA GLY A 30 16.98 10.89 19.99
C GLY A 30 16.32 9.78 20.81
N HIS A 31 16.37 8.53 20.33
CA HIS A 31 15.89 7.36 21.07
C HIS A 31 16.77 7.10 22.30
N ILE A 32 18.09 7.17 22.16
CA ILE A 32 19.05 6.99 23.26
C ILE A 32 18.79 8.02 24.36
N ASN A 33 18.58 9.29 24.01
CA ASN A 33 18.28 10.35 24.95
C ASN A 33 16.92 10.14 25.66
N LEU A 34 15.90 9.64 24.93
CA LEU A 34 14.62 9.28 25.53
C LEU A 34 14.80 8.17 26.57
N LEU A 35 15.51 7.09 26.22
CA LEU A 35 15.76 5.96 27.11
C LEU A 35 16.56 6.40 28.36
N ARG A 36 17.62 7.19 28.16
CA ARG A 36 18.40 7.74 29.28
C ARG A 36 17.55 8.57 30.23
N ARG A 37 16.74 9.52 29.70
CA ARG A 37 15.85 10.37 30.52
C ARG A 37 14.75 9.57 31.19
N ALA A 38 14.19 8.55 30.52
CA ALA A 38 13.23 7.64 31.14
C ALA A 38 13.88 6.87 32.29
N LYS A 39 15.10 6.37 32.13
CA LYS A 39 15.86 5.68 33.18
C LYS A 39 16.12 6.57 34.40
N GLU A 40 16.34 7.87 34.18
CA GLU A 40 16.56 8.85 35.26
C GLU A 40 15.32 9.09 36.16
N LEU A 41 14.13 8.64 35.72
CA LEU A 41 12.88 8.76 36.49
C LEU A 41 12.65 7.63 37.50
N GLY A 42 13.45 6.55 37.45
CA GLY A 42 13.30 5.43 38.37
C GLY A 42 14.46 4.44 38.37
N ASP A 43 14.34 3.42 39.15
CA ASP A 43 15.38 2.43 39.41
C ASP A 43 15.37 1.31 38.35
N TRP A 44 14.21 1.05 37.76
CA TRP A 44 14.03 0.00 36.74
C TRP A 44 13.27 0.52 35.53
N LEU A 45 13.86 0.38 34.34
CA LEU A 45 13.25 0.81 33.07
C LEU A 45 12.83 -0.38 32.22
N ILE A 46 11.53 -0.47 31.97
CA ILE A 46 10.92 -1.40 31.03
C ILE A 46 10.68 -0.67 29.71
N VAL A 47 11.05 -1.30 28.60
CA VAL A 47 10.83 -0.73 27.26
C VAL A 47 9.96 -1.65 26.41
N GLY A 48 8.79 -1.18 26.01
CA GLY A 48 7.92 -1.85 25.05
C GLY A 48 8.32 -1.51 23.61
N VAL A 49 8.77 -2.53 22.86
CA VAL A 49 9.09 -2.40 21.43
C VAL A 49 7.90 -2.92 20.62
N THR A 50 7.34 -2.07 19.74
CA THR A 50 6.18 -2.42 18.93
C THR A 50 6.50 -3.50 17.89
N THR A 51 5.57 -4.44 17.64
CA THR A 51 5.71 -5.39 16.52
C THR A 51 5.49 -4.67 15.19
N ASP A 52 5.99 -5.27 14.10
CA ASP A 52 5.78 -4.75 12.75
C ASP A 52 4.29 -4.71 12.37
N ASN A 53 3.51 -5.70 12.82
CA ASN A 53 2.07 -5.73 12.62
C ASN A 53 1.34 -4.63 13.40
N PHE A 54 1.72 -4.40 14.65
CA PHE A 54 1.14 -3.34 15.46
C PHE A 54 1.53 -1.95 14.97
N ASP A 55 2.76 -1.77 14.48
CA ASP A 55 3.19 -0.54 13.81
C ASP A 55 2.37 -0.28 12.52
N LEU A 56 2.03 -1.33 11.77
CA LEU A 56 1.13 -1.25 10.61
C LEU A 56 -0.27 -0.77 11.01
N GLU A 57 -0.84 -1.31 12.09
CA GLU A 57 -2.15 -0.89 12.62
C GLU A 57 -2.16 0.58 13.06
N ARG A 58 -1.01 1.09 13.51
CA ARG A 58 -0.83 2.49 13.92
C ARG A 58 -0.45 3.43 12.77
N GLY A 59 -0.39 2.93 11.54
CA GLY A 59 -0.07 3.72 10.34
C GLY A 59 1.42 3.95 10.10
N LYS A 60 2.30 3.31 10.87
CA LYS A 60 3.74 3.30 10.58
C LYS A 60 4.04 2.15 9.62
N MET A 61 4.22 2.48 8.36
CA MET A 61 4.62 1.53 7.33
C MET A 61 6.14 1.61 7.11
N ASN A 62 6.78 0.43 7.03
CA ASN A 62 8.23 0.25 6.87
C ASN A 62 9.07 0.60 8.11
N THR A 63 8.97 -0.23 9.13
CA THR A 63 10.10 -0.42 10.02
C THR A 63 11.22 -1.08 9.22
N ARG A 64 12.39 -0.46 9.19
CA ARG A 64 13.56 -0.95 8.44
C ARG A 64 14.18 -2.17 9.10
N ASP A 65 14.25 -2.13 10.43
CA ASP A 65 14.82 -3.19 11.24
C ASP A 65 13.71 -4.10 11.78
N SER A 66 13.91 -5.42 11.70
CA SER A 66 12.98 -6.38 12.29
C SER A 66 12.81 -6.13 13.79
N VAL A 67 11.66 -6.52 14.37
CA VAL A 67 11.40 -6.35 15.80
C VAL A 67 12.54 -6.89 16.66
N MET A 68 13.13 -8.05 16.31
CA MET A 68 14.24 -8.63 17.06
C MET A 68 15.52 -7.80 17.01
N LYS A 69 15.82 -7.19 15.85
CA LYS A 69 16.95 -6.29 15.70
C LYS A 69 16.74 -5.00 16.49
N ARG A 70 15.52 -4.46 16.50
CA ARG A 70 15.14 -3.28 17.30
C ARG A 70 15.23 -3.55 18.81
N VAL A 71 14.76 -4.71 19.26
CA VAL A 71 14.92 -5.18 20.64
C VAL A 71 16.39 -5.27 21.03
N GLN A 72 17.23 -5.86 20.18
CA GLN A 72 18.65 -5.98 20.44
C GLN A 72 19.32 -4.60 20.53
N ALA A 73 19.04 -3.70 19.60
CA ALA A 73 19.58 -2.33 19.61
C ALA A 73 19.18 -1.56 20.88
N VAL A 74 17.92 -1.71 21.35
CA VAL A 74 17.43 -1.10 22.60
C VAL A 74 18.21 -1.64 23.79
N LYS A 75 18.42 -2.96 23.90
CA LYS A 75 19.23 -3.58 24.98
C LYS A 75 20.68 -3.10 24.98
N GLU A 76 21.28 -2.95 23.81
CA GLU A 76 22.66 -2.51 23.67
C GLU A 76 22.92 -1.06 24.11
N THR A 77 21.86 -0.25 24.30
CA THR A 77 22.02 1.12 24.84
C THR A 77 22.53 1.16 26.28
N GLY A 78 22.35 0.07 27.03
CA GLY A 78 22.75 -0.02 28.43
C GLY A 78 21.87 0.75 29.43
N TYR A 79 20.77 1.37 28.97
CA TYR A 79 19.82 2.10 29.84
C TYR A 79 18.62 1.25 30.26
N VAL A 80 18.38 0.12 29.61
CA VAL A 80 17.16 -0.65 29.71
C VAL A 80 17.37 -1.91 30.53
N ASP A 81 16.53 -2.12 31.52
CA ASP A 81 16.60 -3.29 32.39
C ASP A 81 15.77 -4.44 31.83
N GLU A 82 14.60 -4.14 31.24
CA GLU A 82 13.74 -5.14 30.64
C GLU A 82 13.15 -4.65 29.32
N VAL A 83 13.07 -5.53 28.31
CA VAL A 83 12.40 -5.24 27.03
C VAL A 83 11.23 -6.21 26.84
N ILE A 84 10.06 -5.63 26.60
CA ILE A 84 8.82 -6.34 26.27
C ILE A 84 8.39 -6.02 24.85
N ILE A 85 7.51 -6.84 24.30
CA ILE A 85 6.96 -6.63 22.96
C ILE A 85 5.54 -6.06 23.07
N GLU A 86 5.26 -4.99 22.33
CA GLU A 86 3.91 -4.44 22.22
C GLU A 86 3.23 -4.98 20.96
N GLU A 87 2.12 -5.71 21.14
CA GLU A 87 1.44 -6.46 20.09
C GLU A 87 0.01 -5.98 19.81
N TYR A 88 -0.65 -5.31 20.78
CA TYR A 88 -2.06 -4.95 20.67
C TYR A 88 -2.41 -3.62 21.35
N LYS A 89 -3.52 -3.03 20.86
CA LYS A 89 -4.06 -1.79 21.42
C LYS A 89 -4.64 -2.03 22.83
N GLY A 90 -4.19 -1.24 23.80
CA GLY A 90 -4.60 -1.38 25.21
C GLY A 90 -3.57 -2.08 26.09
N GLN A 91 -2.59 -2.78 25.52
CA GLN A 91 -1.53 -3.49 26.25
C GLN A 91 -0.83 -2.63 27.30
N LYS A 92 -0.72 -1.31 27.07
CA LYS A 92 -0.11 -0.39 28.04
C LYS A 92 -0.74 -0.43 29.42
N ILE A 93 -2.08 -0.56 29.49
CA ILE A 93 -2.80 -0.67 30.78
C ILE A 93 -2.48 -2.01 31.42
N ASP A 94 -2.53 -3.10 30.63
CA ASP A 94 -2.24 -4.45 31.13
C ASP A 94 -0.81 -4.54 31.68
N ASP A 95 0.16 -3.97 30.95
CA ASP A 95 1.57 -3.97 31.37
C ASP A 95 1.81 -3.08 32.58
N ILE A 96 1.19 -1.89 32.67
CA ILE A 96 1.28 -1.01 33.85
C ILE A 96 0.79 -1.75 35.09
N GLN A 97 -0.32 -2.46 34.99
CA GLN A 97 -0.87 -3.24 36.10
C GLN A 97 -0.03 -4.48 36.44
N LYS A 98 0.40 -5.20 35.41
CA LYS A 98 1.19 -6.42 35.53
C LYS A 98 2.54 -6.20 36.22
N TYR A 99 3.22 -5.10 35.84
CA TYR A 99 4.56 -4.77 36.34
C TYR A 99 4.52 -3.82 37.53
N ASN A 100 3.33 -3.38 37.99
CA ASN A 100 3.16 -2.33 39.01
C ASN A 100 4.00 -1.09 38.69
N VAL A 101 3.78 -0.53 37.53
CA VAL A 101 4.56 0.60 37.00
C VAL A 101 4.20 1.87 37.75
N ASP A 102 5.21 2.62 38.18
CA ASP A 102 5.04 3.91 38.88
C ASP A 102 4.97 5.07 37.90
N VAL A 103 5.72 4.99 36.79
CA VAL A 103 5.85 6.07 35.79
C VAL A 103 5.74 5.53 34.37
N PHE A 104 4.81 6.09 33.62
CA PHE A 104 4.79 5.97 32.15
C PHE A 104 5.48 7.20 31.55
N ALA A 105 6.64 7.00 30.90
CA ALA A 105 7.41 8.06 30.28
C ALA A 105 7.31 7.98 28.76
N ILE A 106 7.06 9.10 28.08
CA ILE A 106 6.93 9.17 26.61
C ILE A 106 7.42 10.53 26.09
N GLY A 107 7.78 10.62 24.82
CA GLY A 107 8.17 11.90 24.23
C GLY A 107 7.05 12.94 24.20
N SER A 108 7.40 14.22 24.32
CA SER A 108 6.45 15.35 24.34
C SER A 108 5.63 15.50 23.05
N ASP A 109 6.00 14.84 21.96
CA ASP A 109 5.20 14.78 20.75
C ASP A 109 3.81 14.13 20.99
N TRP A 110 3.65 13.44 22.09
CA TRP A 110 2.42 12.74 22.51
C TRP A 110 1.72 13.44 23.69
N GLU A 111 2.06 14.69 23.98
CA GLU A 111 1.50 15.42 25.11
C GLU A 111 -0.04 15.41 25.08
N GLY A 112 -0.64 15.01 26.21
CA GLY A 112 -2.09 14.85 26.35
C GLY A 112 -2.69 13.55 25.79
N TYR A 113 -2.02 12.89 24.84
CA TYR A 113 -2.58 11.68 24.18
C TYR A 113 -2.70 10.49 25.12
N PHE A 114 -1.77 10.36 26.10
CA PHE A 114 -1.74 9.27 27.06
C PHE A 114 -2.25 9.66 28.45
N ASP A 115 -2.96 10.77 28.58
CA ASP A 115 -3.49 11.25 29.86
C ASP A 115 -4.47 10.28 30.54
N TYR A 116 -5.10 9.39 29.76
CA TYR A 116 -5.95 8.33 30.28
C TYR A 116 -5.19 7.31 31.15
N LEU A 117 -3.85 7.24 31.03
CA LEU A 117 -3.02 6.38 31.88
C LEU A 117 -2.77 6.96 33.27
N LYS A 118 -3.09 8.24 33.50
CA LYS A 118 -2.98 8.89 34.80
C LYS A 118 -3.84 8.26 35.92
N GLU A 119 -4.85 7.47 35.52
CA GLU A 119 -5.64 6.67 36.45
C GLU A 119 -4.86 5.46 36.98
N TYR A 120 -3.75 5.07 36.37
CA TYR A 120 -3.00 3.85 36.71
C TYR A 120 -1.58 4.15 37.21
N CYS A 121 -0.92 5.21 36.70
CA CYS A 121 0.44 5.59 37.07
C CYS A 121 0.70 7.07 36.81
N GLU A 122 1.85 7.59 37.23
CA GLU A 122 2.31 8.91 36.84
C GLU A 122 2.65 8.93 35.33
N VAL A 123 2.19 9.96 34.59
CA VAL A 123 2.50 10.13 33.15
C VAL A 123 3.44 11.31 32.98
N VAL A 124 4.62 11.05 32.43
CA VAL A 124 5.68 12.05 32.21
C VAL A 124 5.95 12.21 30.72
N TYR A 125 5.77 13.43 30.22
CA TYR A 125 6.12 13.79 28.84
C TYR A 125 7.54 14.36 28.79
N LEU A 126 8.46 13.61 28.19
CA LEU A 126 9.86 13.97 28.12
C LEU A 126 10.12 14.96 26.98
N PRO A 127 10.85 16.05 27.22
CA PRO A 127 11.11 17.05 26.19
C PRO A 127 11.91 16.45 25.03
N ARG A 128 11.56 16.87 23.80
CA ARG A 128 12.24 16.43 22.58
C ARG A 128 13.68 16.94 22.56
N THR A 129 14.61 16.11 22.08
CA THR A 129 15.97 16.54 21.75
C THR A 129 15.91 17.39 20.48
N GLN A 130 16.18 18.69 20.58
CA GLN A 130 16.18 19.58 19.40
C GLN A 130 17.22 19.15 18.37
N GLY A 131 16.86 19.20 17.10
CA GLY A 131 17.76 18.96 15.98
C GLY A 131 18.00 17.49 15.62
N ILE A 132 17.36 16.52 16.32
CA ILE A 132 17.51 15.10 15.98
C ILE A 132 16.11 14.47 15.95
N SER A 133 15.66 14.09 14.76
CA SER A 133 14.45 13.27 14.59
C SER A 133 14.79 12.03 13.78
N SER A 134 14.09 10.94 14.06
CA SER A 134 14.14 9.73 13.21
C SER A 134 13.87 10.07 11.74
N THR A 135 13.07 11.10 11.48
CA THR A 135 12.79 11.59 10.14
C THR A 135 14.03 12.25 9.50
N MET A 136 14.75 13.12 10.23
CA MET A 136 15.96 13.78 9.70
C MET A 136 17.11 12.79 9.44
N LEU A 137 17.34 11.84 10.34
CA LEU A 137 18.39 10.82 10.17
C LEU A 137 18.03 9.75 9.13
N ARG A 138 16.72 9.53 8.88
CA ARG A 138 16.24 8.71 7.76
C ARG A 138 16.42 9.43 6.42
N GLU A 139 16.28 10.74 6.41
CA GLU A 139 16.48 11.58 5.22
C GLU A 139 17.97 11.66 4.80
N GLU A 140 18.92 11.59 5.74
CA GLU A 140 20.35 11.67 5.42
C GLU A 140 20.97 10.34 4.96
N GLN A 141 20.36 9.17 5.24
CA GLN A 141 21.06 7.91 5.02
C GLN A 141 20.63 7.07 3.82
N ILE A 142 19.41 7.02 3.38
CA ILE A 142 18.96 6.42 2.08
C ILE A 142 17.46 6.71 1.93
N SER A 143 17.11 7.83 1.36
CA SER A 143 15.74 8.16 0.97
C SER A 143 15.65 8.14 -0.55
N VAL A 144 14.68 7.37 -1.09
CA VAL A 144 14.39 7.38 -2.52
C VAL A 144 13.73 8.70 -2.87
N ARG A 145 14.42 9.55 -3.63
CA ARG A 145 13.84 10.79 -4.14
C ARG A 145 12.92 10.48 -5.31
N ILE A 146 11.62 10.73 -5.12
CA ILE A 146 10.60 10.45 -6.13
C ILE A 146 10.27 11.74 -6.88
N GLY A 147 10.43 11.72 -8.20
CA GLY A 147 9.93 12.72 -9.11
C GLY A 147 8.52 12.35 -9.59
N ILE A 148 7.61 13.32 -9.69
CA ILE A 148 6.24 13.09 -10.17
C ILE A 148 6.13 13.59 -11.62
N ILE A 149 5.63 12.75 -12.53
CA ILE A 149 5.29 13.12 -13.90
C ILE A 149 3.77 13.17 -14.03
N GLY A 150 3.24 14.36 -14.27
CA GLY A 150 1.81 14.64 -14.25
C GLY A 150 1.33 15.25 -12.92
N THR A 151 0.36 16.18 -13.01
CA THR A 151 -0.13 16.98 -11.88
C THR A 151 -1.64 16.82 -11.66
N GLY A 152 -2.20 15.70 -12.13
CA GLY A 152 -3.60 15.36 -12.02
C GLY A 152 -4.04 14.97 -10.61
N SER A 153 -5.32 14.62 -10.46
CA SER A 153 -5.93 14.32 -9.17
C SER A 153 -5.27 13.13 -8.44
N ILE A 154 -4.76 12.14 -9.18
CA ILE A 154 -4.08 10.99 -8.57
C ILE A 154 -2.71 11.38 -8.01
N ALA A 155 -1.96 12.22 -8.72
CA ALA A 155 -0.72 12.78 -8.24
C ALA A 155 -0.93 13.63 -6.96
N GLY A 156 -2.02 14.41 -6.92
CA GLY A 156 -2.40 15.19 -5.73
C GLY A 156 -2.74 14.33 -4.50
N ARG A 157 -3.22 13.10 -4.71
CA ARG A 157 -3.46 12.12 -3.64
C ARG A 157 -2.19 11.36 -3.24
N PHE A 158 -1.27 11.17 -4.18
CA PHE A 158 0.00 10.47 -3.94
C PHE A 158 0.89 11.21 -2.93
N VAL A 159 1.03 12.53 -3.07
CA VAL A 159 1.95 13.33 -2.23
C VAL A 159 1.65 13.23 -0.73
N PRO A 160 0.41 13.43 -0.25
CA PRO A 160 0.11 13.24 1.17
C PRO A 160 0.27 11.77 1.61
N GLU A 161 -0.05 10.79 0.77
CA GLU A 161 0.13 9.37 1.10
C GLU A 161 1.62 8.99 1.22
N ALA A 162 2.50 9.57 0.40
CA ALA A 162 3.94 9.34 0.46
C ALA A 162 4.54 9.78 1.80
N LYS A 163 3.97 10.79 2.46
CA LYS A 163 4.42 11.26 3.79
C LYS A 163 4.24 10.21 4.91
N PHE A 164 3.33 9.24 4.72
CA PHE A 164 3.12 8.14 5.67
C PHE A 164 4.05 6.94 5.43
N VAL A 165 4.86 6.98 4.37
CA VAL A 165 5.80 5.90 4.04
C VAL A 165 7.22 6.38 4.29
N SER A 166 7.97 5.64 5.11
CA SER A 166 9.37 5.94 5.38
C SER A 166 10.27 5.57 4.18
N GLY A 167 11.44 6.22 4.09
CA GLY A 167 12.44 5.89 3.07
C GLY A 167 12.17 6.50 1.70
N ASN A 168 11.28 7.50 1.60
CA ASN A 168 11.07 8.28 0.39
C ASN A 168 10.87 9.77 0.67
N THR A 169 11.13 10.57 -0.34
CA THR A 169 10.79 11.99 -0.39
C THR A 169 10.31 12.36 -1.78
N VAL A 170 9.26 13.18 -1.89
CA VAL A 170 8.86 13.75 -3.18
C VAL A 170 9.73 14.98 -3.44
N SER A 171 10.67 14.86 -4.38
CA SER A 171 11.70 15.87 -4.62
C SER A 171 11.34 16.90 -5.69
N ALA A 172 10.58 16.50 -6.71
CA ALA A 172 10.24 17.35 -7.85
C ALA A 172 8.96 16.89 -8.53
N ALA A 173 8.34 17.76 -9.31
CA ALA A 173 7.29 17.39 -10.25
C ALA A 173 7.52 18.01 -11.63
N TYR A 174 6.96 17.36 -12.65
CA TYR A 174 6.99 17.81 -14.05
C TYR A 174 5.61 17.69 -14.68
N ASN A 175 5.23 18.74 -15.40
CA ASN A 175 4.08 18.75 -16.31
C ASN A 175 4.49 19.60 -17.52
N PRO A 176 4.12 19.24 -18.76
CA PRO A 176 4.30 20.12 -19.93
C PRO A 176 3.71 21.51 -19.72
N ASP A 177 2.56 21.62 -19.05
CA ASP A 177 2.03 22.90 -18.57
C ASP A 177 2.80 23.35 -17.32
N GLN A 178 3.69 24.32 -17.53
CA GLN A 178 4.57 24.82 -16.48
C GLN A 178 3.84 25.63 -15.41
N GLU A 179 2.74 26.25 -15.74
CA GLU A 179 1.92 27.01 -14.79
C GLU A 179 1.19 26.05 -13.83
N GLU A 180 0.58 25.00 -14.40
CA GLU A 180 -0.03 23.94 -13.61
C GLU A 180 1.00 23.22 -12.73
N CYS A 181 2.20 22.94 -13.26
CA CYS A 181 3.29 22.33 -12.50
C CYS A 181 3.67 23.16 -11.28
N ARG A 182 3.86 24.46 -11.44
CA ARG A 182 4.19 25.38 -10.32
C ARG A 182 3.08 25.43 -9.28
N LYS A 183 1.82 25.54 -9.70
CA LYS A 183 0.67 25.54 -8.79
C LYS A 183 0.59 24.24 -7.99
N PHE A 184 0.80 23.11 -8.66
CA PHE A 184 0.80 21.80 -8.02
C PHE A 184 1.91 21.67 -6.98
N CYS A 185 3.15 22.07 -7.32
CA CYS A 185 4.28 22.01 -6.39
C CYS A 185 4.03 22.89 -5.16
N LEU A 186 3.54 24.11 -5.36
CA LEU A 186 3.25 25.03 -4.26
C LEU A 186 2.16 24.47 -3.32
N ALA A 187 1.07 23.95 -3.89
CA ALA A 187 -0.05 23.39 -3.12
C ALA A 187 0.33 22.15 -2.30
N ASN A 188 1.29 21.35 -2.79
CA ASN A 188 1.69 20.09 -2.17
C ASN A 188 3.01 20.18 -1.38
N GLY A 189 3.67 21.35 -1.37
CA GLY A 189 4.96 21.54 -0.69
C GLY A 189 6.11 20.78 -1.35
N ILE A 190 6.07 20.61 -2.69
CA ILE A 190 7.13 19.98 -3.46
C ILE A 190 8.19 21.03 -3.76
N PRO A 191 9.47 20.77 -3.45
CA PRO A 191 10.50 21.82 -3.53
C PRO A 191 10.82 22.29 -4.95
N MET A 192 10.58 21.46 -5.97
CA MET A 192 10.99 21.76 -7.33
C MET A 192 9.89 21.49 -8.36
N ALA A 193 9.53 22.53 -9.14
CA ALA A 193 8.77 22.42 -10.38
C ALA A 193 9.76 22.36 -11.56
N ALA A 194 10.01 21.17 -12.09
CA ALA A 194 10.97 20.96 -13.17
C ALA A 194 10.47 21.55 -14.49
N ARG A 195 11.33 22.24 -15.23
CA ARG A 195 11.00 22.88 -16.50
C ARG A 195 10.99 21.89 -17.67
N THR A 196 11.81 20.85 -17.56
CA THR A 196 11.93 19.81 -18.56
C THR A 196 11.92 18.42 -17.89
N LEU A 197 11.61 17.39 -18.66
CA LEU A 197 11.70 16.02 -18.19
C LEU A 197 13.13 15.68 -17.72
N ASP A 198 14.14 16.11 -18.46
CA ASP A 198 15.54 15.85 -18.10
C ASP A 198 15.92 16.52 -16.77
N GLU A 199 15.41 17.72 -16.50
CA GLU A 199 15.61 18.39 -15.22
C GLU A 199 14.96 17.60 -14.07
N LEU A 200 13.75 17.05 -14.25
CA LEU A 200 13.14 16.15 -13.28
C LEU A 200 14.01 14.93 -13.03
N LEU A 201 14.41 14.24 -14.12
CA LEU A 201 15.17 12.99 -14.05
C LEU A 201 16.55 13.19 -13.39
N ALA A 202 17.18 14.35 -13.58
CA ALA A 202 18.45 14.67 -12.91
C ALA A 202 18.28 14.85 -11.38
N ASN A 203 17.09 15.16 -10.89
CA ASN A 203 16.82 15.50 -9.49
C ASN A 203 16.04 14.43 -8.71
N CYS A 204 15.91 13.21 -9.25
CA CYS A 204 15.23 12.10 -8.58
C CYS A 204 15.99 10.78 -8.77
N ASP A 205 15.65 9.78 -7.96
CA ASP A 205 16.14 8.40 -8.05
C ASP A 205 15.09 7.48 -8.66
N ALA A 206 13.83 7.84 -8.50
CA ALA A 206 12.68 7.14 -9.01
C ALA A 206 11.63 8.13 -9.54
N VAL A 207 10.76 7.69 -10.43
CA VAL A 207 9.63 8.48 -10.90
C VAL A 207 8.30 7.79 -10.64
N TYR A 208 7.30 8.59 -10.30
CA TYR A 208 5.90 8.21 -10.32
C TYR A 208 5.25 8.80 -11.56
N VAL A 209 4.84 7.94 -12.50
CA VAL A 209 4.19 8.34 -13.75
C VAL A 209 2.70 8.35 -13.54
N ALA A 210 2.13 9.55 -13.41
CA ALA A 210 0.71 9.84 -13.16
C ALA A 210 0.13 10.82 -14.19
N SER A 211 0.70 10.82 -15.37
CA SER A 211 0.25 11.58 -16.54
C SER A 211 -0.96 10.91 -17.21
N PRO A 212 -1.58 11.47 -18.24
CA PRO A 212 -2.58 10.76 -19.01
C PRO A 212 -2.06 9.42 -19.55
N HIS A 213 -2.85 8.35 -19.47
CA HIS A 213 -2.40 6.96 -19.69
C HIS A 213 -1.75 6.72 -21.06
N TYR A 214 -2.18 7.43 -22.11
CA TYR A 214 -1.56 7.34 -23.44
C TYR A 214 -0.12 7.91 -23.52
N THR A 215 0.36 8.51 -22.43
CA THR A 215 1.75 9.02 -22.31
C THR A 215 2.61 8.18 -21.37
N HIS A 216 2.03 7.19 -20.69
CA HIS A 216 2.73 6.39 -19.66
C HIS A 216 3.96 5.70 -20.25
N TYR A 217 3.82 5.07 -21.44
CA TYR A 217 4.90 4.37 -22.08
C TYR A 217 6.11 5.28 -22.34
N GLU A 218 5.91 6.43 -22.97
CA GLU A 218 7.00 7.34 -23.32
C GLU A 218 7.74 7.86 -22.07
N TYR A 219 7.01 8.27 -21.04
CA TYR A 219 7.62 8.75 -19.79
C TYR A 219 8.31 7.65 -19.00
N ALA A 220 7.72 6.47 -18.91
CA ALA A 220 8.33 5.32 -18.25
C ALA A 220 9.61 4.88 -18.97
N LYS A 221 9.60 4.83 -20.32
CA LYS A 221 10.75 4.51 -21.15
C LYS A 221 11.89 5.50 -20.96
N ALA A 222 11.59 6.79 -21.04
CA ALA A 222 12.59 7.85 -20.83
C ALA A 222 13.25 7.74 -19.45
N ALA A 223 12.44 7.51 -18.42
CA ALA A 223 12.93 7.36 -17.04
C ALA A 223 13.82 6.12 -16.87
N LEU A 224 13.38 4.96 -17.39
CA LEU A 224 14.18 3.72 -17.32
C LEU A 224 15.50 3.84 -18.08
N LEU A 225 15.50 4.44 -19.27
CA LEU A 225 16.71 4.69 -20.06
C LEU A 225 17.68 5.63 -19.32
N ALA A 226 17.15 6.62 -18.58
CA ALA A 226 17.92 7.50 -17.69
C ALA A 226 18.35 6.80 -16.39
N GLY A 227 18.11 5.50 -16.22
CA GLY A 227 18.51 4.72 -15.07
C GLY A 227 17.68 4.99 -13.81
N LYS A 228 16.43 5.43 -13.94
CA LYS A 228 15.53 5.67 -12.81
C LYS A 228 14.61 4.47 -12.57
N HIS A 229 14.23 4.25 -11.30
CA HIS A 229 13.14 3.33 -10.98
C HIS A 229 11.80 3.96 -11.35
N VAL A 230 10.82 3.14 -11.72
CA VAL A 230 9.53 3.63 -12.23
C VAL A 230 8.38 2.96 -11.50
N LEU A 231 7.47 3.78 -10.97
CA LEU A 231 6.12 3.43 -10.55
C LEU A 231 5.16 4.07 -11.54
N ALA A 232 4.44 3.28 -12.33
CA ALA A 232 3.54 3.78 -13.37
C ALA A 232 2.07 3.49 -13.02
N GLU A 233 1.21 4.50 -13.17
CA GLU A 233 -0.22 4.39 -12.93
C GLU A 233 -0.92 3.45 -13.91
N THR A 234 -2.11 3.02 -13.51
CA THR A 234 -3.00 2.20 -14.34
C THR A 234 -3.96 3.08 -15.16
N PRO A 235 -4.31 2.65 -16.40
CA PRO A 235 -3.75 1.51 -17.15
C PRO A 235 -2.26 1.70 -17.43
N PHE A 236 -1.49 0.63 -17.27
CA PHE A 236 -0.02 0.71 -17.35
C PHE A 236 0.47 1.14 -18.74
N VAL A 237 0.00 0.45 -19.76
CA VAL A 237 0.27 0.72 -21.19
C VAL A 237 -0.95 0.34 -22.01
N LEU A 238 -0.99 0.75 -23.27
CA LEU A 238 -2.08 0.43 -24.21
C LEU A 238 -1.77 -0.78 -25.09
N HIS A 239 -0.49 -1.07 -25.34
CA HIS A 239 -0.05 -2.15 -26.20
C HIS A 239 0.86 -3.14 -25.47
N LEU A 240 0.72 -4.41 -25.82
CA LEU A 240 1.52 -5.49 -25.22
C LEU A 240 3.02 -5.29 -25.45
N SER A 241 3.41 -4.89 -26.67
CA SER A 241 4.81 -4.63 -27.01
C SER A 241 5.46 -3.55 -26.14
N GLU A 242 4.69 -2.53 -25.74
CA GLU A 242 5.15 -1.47 -24.83
C GLU A 242 5.48 -2.05 -23.45
N ALA A 243 4.61 -2.93 -22.90
CA ALA A 243 4.88 -3.59 -21.63
C ALA A 243 6.15 -4.46 -21.70
N GLU A 244 6.28 -5.26 -22.75
CA GLU A 244 7.43 -6.16 -22.96
C GLU A 244 8.73 -5.36 -23.08
N GLU A 245 8.72 -4.25 -23.83
CA GLU A 245 9.88 -3.37 -23.98
C GLU A 245 10.26 -2.71 -22.66
N LEU A 246 9.31 -2.12 -21.93
CA LEU A 246 9.58 -1.47 -20.63
C LEU A 246 10.20 -2.43 -19.63
N PHE A 247 9.68 -3.65 -19.50
CA PHE A 247 10.28 -4.67 -18.64
C PHE A 247 11.66 -5.14 -19.12
N SER A 248 11.90 -5.18 -20.44
CA SER A 248 13.21 -5.48 -21.00
C SER A 248 14.24 -4.41 -20.63
N ILE A 249 13.88 -3.13 -20.79
CA ILE A 249 14.75 -2.00 -20.42
C ILE A 249 15.00 -2.00 -18.92
N ALA A 250 13.95 -2.20 -18.08
CA ALA A 250 14.08 -2.24 -16.63
C ALA A 250 15.07 -3.32 -16.19
N GLY A 251 14.99 -4.53 -16.76
CA GLY A 251 15.92 -5.62 -16.51
C GLY A 251 17.34 -5.29 -16.94
N ALA A 252 17.52 -4.75 -18.15
CA ALA A 252 18.84 -4.38 -18.68
C ALA A 252 19.52 -3.24 -17.88
N LYS A 253 18.72 -2.36 -17.29
CA LYS A 253 19.20 -1.24 -16.46
C LYS A 253 19.26 -1.57 -14.96
N GLU A 254 18.85 -2.76 -14.56
CA GLU A 254 18.72 -3.16 -13.15
C GLU A 254 17.88 -2.15 -12.34
N ARG A 255 16.73 -1.77 -12.88
CA ARG A 255 15.81 -0.82 -12.26
C ARG A 255 14.46 -1.47 -11.98
N THR A 256 13.87 -1.09 -10.88
CA THR A 256 12.51 -1.49 -10.52
C THR A 256 11.52 -0.81 -11.44
N LEU A 257 10.67 -1.60 -12.09
CA LEU A 257 9.48 -1.15 -12.79
C LEU A 257 8.28 -1.79 -12.12
N MET A 258 7.43 -0.99 -11.51
CA MET A 258 6.26 -1.44 -10.78
C MET A 258 5.00 -0.72 -11.29
N VAL A 259 3.89 -1.44 -11.39
CA VAL A 259 2.59 -0.87 -11.75
C VAL A 259 1.86 -0.46 -10.49
N ALA A 260 1.36 0.78 -10.44
CA ALA A 260 0.63 1.37 -9.33
C ALA A 260 -0.81 0.81 -9.26
N HIS A 261 -0.92 -0.47 -9.01
CA HIS A 261 -2.21 -1.16 -8.88
C HIS A 261 -2.53 -1.38 -7.40
N LYS A 262 -2.95 -0.32 -6.71
CA LYS A 262 -3.12 -0.28 -5.25
C LYS A 262 -3.81 -1.49 -4.64
N THR A 263 -4.83 -2.07 -5.31
CA THR A 263 -5.55 -3.25 -4.85
C THR A 263 -4.62 -4.45 -4.62
N ALA A 264 -3.61 -4.64 -5.49
CA ALA A 264 -2.66 -5.74 -5.39
C ALA A 264 -1.84 -5.70 -4.09
N TYR A 265 -1.62 -4.51 -3.55
CA TYR A 265 -0.78 -4.25 -2.39
C TYR A 265 -1.56 -4.09 -1.09
N CYS A 266 -2.89 -3.98 -1.14
CA CYS A 266 -3.75 -3.86 0.04
C CYS A 266 -3.70 -5.13 0.91
N PRO A 267 -3.57 -5.00 2.25
CA PRO A 267 -3.46 -6.14 3.15
C PRO A 267 -4.62 -7.14 3.02
N ALA A 268 -5.86 -6.65 2.96
CA ALA A 268 -7.03 -7.52 2.84
C ALA A 268 -7.04 -8.32 1.54
N PHE A 269 -6.72 -7.70 0.40
CA PHE A 269 -6.64 -8.41 -0.88
C PHE A 269 -5.51 -9.45 -0.89
N ARG A 270 -4.35 -9.14 -0.31
CA ARG A 270 -3.25 -10.10 -0.15
C ARG A 270 -3.66 -11.30 0.68
N HIS A 271 -4.34 -11.09 1.80
CA HIS A 271 -4.84 -12.18 2.64
C HIS A 271 -5.90 -13.00 1.91
N LEU A 272 -6.85 -12.36 1.23
CA LEU A 272 -7.83 -13.02 0.38
C LEU A 272 -7.16 -13.96 -0.64
N VAL A 273 -6.15 -13.48 -1.37
CA VAL A 273 -5.37 -14.28 -2.32
C VAL A 273 -4.67 -15.45 -1.63
N SER A 274 -4.07 -15.22 -0.46
CA SER A 274 -3.41 -16.28 0.32
C SER A 274 -4.38 -17.37 0.75
N MET A 275 -5.55 -16.99 1.27
CA MET A 275 -6.61 -17.93 1.68
C MET A 275 -7.14 -18.75 0.49
N LEU A 276 -7.34 -18.12 -0.67
CA LEU A 276 -7.78 -18.82 -1.88
C LEU A 276 -6.74 -19.81 -2.37
N LYS A 277 -5.46 -19.43 -2.35
CA LYS A 277 -4.35 -20.34 -2.71
C LYS A 277 -4.19 -21.50 -1.73
N SER A 278 -4.61 -21.34 -0.47
CA SER A 278 -4.64 -22.47 0.50
C SER A 278 -5.82 -23.44 0.29
N GLY A 279 -6.73 -23.12 -0.65
CA GLY A 279 -7.86 -24.00 -0.97
C GLY A 279 -9.04 -23.88 -0.01
N VAL A 280 -9.17 -22.78 0.72
CA VAL A 280 -10.21 -22.57 1.76
C VAL A 280 -11.65 -22.74 1.25
N ILE A 281 -11.90 -22.48 -0.04
CA ILE A 281 -13.21 -22.69 -0.71
C ILE A 281 -13.16 -23.84 -1.73
N GLY A 282 -12.14 -24.71 -1.65
CA GLY A 282 -11.89 -25.75 -2.67
C GLY A 282 -11.29 -25.16 -3.95
N LYS A 283 -11.58 -25.80 -5.09
CA LYS A 283 -11.12 -25.31 -6.41
C LYS A 283 -11.99 -24.12 -6.84
N ILE A 284 -11.37 -23.05 -7.31
CA ILE A 284 -12.12 -21.91 -7.88
C ILE A 284 -12.76 -22.35 -9.20
N VAL A 285 -14.04 -22.08 -9.35
CA VAL A 285 -14.84 -22.42 -10.55
C VAL A 285 -15.32 -21.19 -11.31
N ASP A 286 -15.49 -20.04 -10.61
CA ASP A 286 -15.91 -18.79 -11.25
C ASP A 286 -15.42 -17.56 -10.48
N ILE A 287 -15.13 -16.49 -11.19
CA ILE A 287 -14.85 -15.15 -10.64
C ILE A 287 -15.74 -14.13 -11.35
N ASN A 288 -16.52 -13.38 -10.58
CA ASN A 288 -17.31 -12.27 -11.11
C ASN A 288 -16.96 -10.98 -10.36
N ALA A 289 -16.61 -9.91 -11.09
CA ALA A 289 -16.27 -8.62 -10.50
C ALA A 289 -16.83 -7.45 -11.32
N SER A 290 -17.22 -6.37 -10.67
CA SER A 290 -17.70 -5.19 -11.37
C SER A 290 -17.06 -3.91 -10.87
N VAL A 291 -16.72 -3.00 -11.83
CA VAL A 291 -16.18 -1.66 -11.55
C VAL A 291 -16.86 -0.66 -12.46
N THR A 292 -17.81 0.08 -11.93
CA THR A 292 -18.62 1.02 -12.72
C THR A 292 -18.79 2.34 -11.99
N THR A 293 -18.79 3.40 -12.78
CA THR A 293 -19.10 4.76 -12.33
C THR A 293 -20.02 5.44 -13.34
N LEU A 294 -20.78 6.43 -12.87
CA LEU A 294 -21.46 7.36 -13.78
C LEU A 294 -20.53 8.55 -13.98
N THR A 295 -20.05 8.74 -15.20
CA THR A 295 -19.07 9.75 -15.57
C THR A 295 -19.76 10.89 -16.31
N ASP A 296 -19.37 12.13 -16.01
CA ASP A 296 -19.84 13.31 -16.71
C ASP A 296 -19.56 13.22 -18.22
N GLU A 297 -20.50 13.64 -19.05
CA GLU A 297 -20.41 13.53 -20.51
C GLU A 297 -19.25 14.32 -21.11
N ASN A 298 -18.74 15.36 -20.43
CA ASN A 298 -17.61 16.17 -20.86
C ASN A 298 -16.27 15.65 -20.30
N SER A 299 -16.27 14.52 -19.62
CA SER A 299 -15.04 13.95 -19.05
C SER A 299 -14.08 13.50 -20.14
N SER A 300 -12.78 13.77 -19.94
CA SER A 300 -11.71 13.26 -20.80
C SER A 300 -11.65 11.73 -20.87
N LYS A 301 -12.25 11.02 -19.89
CA LYS A 301 -12.41 9.57 -19.90
C LYS A 301 -13.33 9.04 -21.00
N LEU A 302 -14.10 9.92 -21.63
CA LEU A 302 -15.02 9.63 -22.75
C LEU A 302 -14.48 10.17 -24.07
N ASP A 303 -13.23 10.62 -24.10
CA ASP A 303 -12.59 11.13 -25.32
C ASP A 303 -11.86 10.00 -26.06
N HIS A 304 -12.39 9.61 -27.22
CA HIS A 304 -11.80 8.59 -28.07
C HIS A 304 -10.35 8.93 -28.48
N ALA A 305 -10.06 10.20 -28.77
CA ALA A 305 -8.72 10.65 -29.17
C ALA A 305 -7.69 10.51 -28.04
N ARG A 306 -8.14 10.37 -26.82
CA ARG A 306 -7.33 10.13 -25.62
C ARG A 306 -7.42 8.69 -25.10
N PHE A 307 -7.87 7.76 -25.94
CA PHE A 307 -8.09 6.36 -25.58
C PHE A 307 -9.02 6.20 -24.37
N GLY A 308 -10.03 7.06 -24.23
CA GLY A 308 -11.07 6.91 -23.20
C GLY A 308 -11.89 5.63 -23.40
N GLY A 309 -12.71 5.30 -22.42
CA GLY A 309 -13.59 4.14 -22.44
C GLY A 309 -13.50 3.28 -21.19
N SER A 310 -14.58 2.55 -20.91
CA SER A 310 -14.68 1.78 -19.66
C SER A 310 -13.64 0.67 -19.57
N MET A 311 -13.27 0.05 -20.66
CA MET A 311 -12.21 -0.95 -20.73
C MET A 311 -10.85 -0.32 -20.41
N ASN A 312 -10.50 0.77 -21.06
CA ASN A 312 -9.22 1.42 -20.84
C ASN A 312 -9.09 1.97 -19.43
N GLU A 313 -10.14 2.56 -18.87
CA GLU A 313 -10.12 3.17 -17.53
C GLU A 313 -10.21 2.16 -16.37
N ASN A 314 -10.95 1.08 -16.53
CA ASN A 314 -11.37 0.26 -15.39
C ASN A 314 -11.02 -1.23 -15.49
N ALA A 315 -10.67 -1.78 -16.65
CA ALA A 315 -10.49 -3.23 -16.80
C ALA A 315 -9.29 -3.78 -16.00
N CYS A 316 -8.28 -2.97 -15.74
CA CYS A 316 -7.13 -3.39 -14.93
C CYS A 316 -7.57 -3.92 -13.54
N PHE A 317 -8.59 -3.33 -12.92
CA PHE A 317 -9.06 -3.76 -11.61
C PHE A 317 -9.58 -5.21 -11.61
N PRO A 318 -10.62 -5.60 -12.39
CA PRO A 318 -11.11 -6.97 -12.37
C PRO A 318 -10.17 -7.98 -13.04
N LEU A 319 -9.29 -7.55 -13.95
CA LEU A 319 -8.26 -8.41 -14.52
C LEU A 319 -7.26 -8.90 -13.46
N LEU A 320 -6.97 -8.09 -12.45
CA LEU A 320 -6.05 -8.47 -11.37
C LEU A 320 -6.47 -9.78 -10.66
N PRO A 321 -7.64 -9.90 -10.03
CA PRO A 321 -8.04 -11.14 -9.36
C PRO A 321 -8.19 -12.30 -10.34
N ILE A 322 -8.70 -12.07 -11.55
CA ILE A 322 -8.89 -13.13 -12.56
C ILE A 322 -7.54 -13.76 -12.93
N ILE A 323 -6.57 -12.95 -13.34
CA ILE A 323 -5.25 -13.46 -13.76
C ILE A 323 -4.46 -14.01 -12.57
N LYS A 324 -4.52 -13.36 -11.42
CA LYS A 324 -3.80 -13.79 -10.22
C LYS A 324 -4.28 -15.14 -9.67
N LEU A 325 -5.56 -15.46 -9.81
CA LEU A 325 -6.18 -16.64 -9.22
C LEU A 325 -6.41 -17.78 -10.22
N LEU A 326 -6.77 -17.47 -11.47
CA LEU A 326 -7.02 -18.46 -12.52
C LEU A 326 -5.83 -18.66 -13.46
N GLY A 327 -4.84 -17.76 -13.40
CA GLY A 327 -3.66 -17.83 -14.24
C GLY A 327 -3.80 -17.15 -15.59
N ARG A 328 -2.79 -17.34 -16.43
CA ARG A 328 -2.61 -16.65 -17.71
C ARG A 328 -3.12 -17.44 -18.93
N ASP A 329 -3.46 -18.72 -18.73
CA ASP A 329 -3.81 -19.64 -19.83
C ASP A 329 -5.30 -19.50 -20.21
N ILE A 330 -5.68 -18.30 -20.64
CA ILE A 330 -7.04 -17.96 -21.06
C ILE A 330 -7.32 -18.63 -22.40
N ARG A 331 -8.38 -19.46 -22.48
CA ARG A 331 -8.75 -20.18 -23.71
C ARG A 331 -9.55 -19.32 -24.68
N ASN A 332 -10.41 -18.46 -24.14
CA ASN A 332 -11.20 -17.52 -24.94
C ASN A 332 -11.68 -16.36 -24.08
N ILE A 333 -11.85 -15.20 -24.71
CA ILE A 333 -12.50 -14.04 -24.13
C ILE A 333 -13.51 -13.50 -25.14
N ASN A 334 -14.72 -13.18 -24.69
CA ASN A 334 -15.71 -12.45 -25.46
C ASN A 334 -16.07 -11.15 -24.72
N PHE A 335 -16.11 -10.06 -25.47
CA PHE A 335 -16.46 -8.73 -24.96
C PHE A 335 -17.79 -8.28 -25.56
N TYR A 336 -18.68 -7.80 -24.72
CA TYR A 336 -20.00 -7.27 -25.08
C TYR A 336 -20.05 -5.79 -24.65
N SER A 337 -20.02 -4.88 -25.62
CA SER A 337 -19.81 -3.45 -25.36
C SER A 337 -20.97 -2.60 -25.83
N ILE A 338 -21.45 -1.68 -25.00
CA ILE A 338 -22.34 -0.59 -25.35
C ILE A 338 -21.47 0.61 -25.69
N MET A 339 -21.58 1.10 -26.93
CA MET A 339 -20.74 2.16 -27.46
C MET A 339 -21.49 3.50 -27.55
N LYS A 340 -20.78 4.62 -27.30
CA LYS A 340 -21.23 5.98 -27.59
C LYS A 340 -20.05 6.78 -28.11
N ASN A 341 -20.15 7.40 -29.29
CA ASN A 341 -19.07 8.18 -29.92
C ASN A 341 -17.74 7.43 -30.00
N ASP A 342 -17.78 6.19 -30.46
CA ASP A 342 -16.63 5.26 -30.58
C ASP A 342 -15.89 4.94 -29.26
N VAL A 343 -16.50 5.25 -28.13
CA VAL A 343 -16.00 4.91 -26.80
C VAL A 343 -16.96 3.92 -26.15
N ASP A 344 -16.44 2.89 -25.48
CA ASP A 344 -17.25 1.96 -24.72
C ASP A 344 -17.71 2.59 -23.39
N MET A 345 -19.02 2.75 -23.27
CA MET A 345 -19.67 3.24 -22.05
C MET A 345 -19.85 2.14 -21.01
N TYR A 346 -19.93 0.93 -21.47
CA TYR A 346 -20.06 -0.28 -20.65
C TYR A 346 -19.56 -1.48 -21.44
N THR A 347 -18.77 -2.32 -20.79
CA THR A 347 -18.32 -3.59 -21.37
C THR A 347 -18.42 -4.70 -20.35
N LYS A 348 -19.04 -5.82 -20.76
CA LYS A 348 -18.98 -7.10 -20.05
C LYS A 348 -18.01 -8.02 -20.79
N ALA A 349 -16.99 -8.52 -20.07
CA ALA A 349 -16.08 -9.52 -20.58
C ALA A 349 -16.35 -10.89 -19.94
N VAL A 350 -16.29 -11.95 -20.74
CA VAL A 350 -16.49 -13.33 -20.29
C VAL A 350 -15.30 -14.17 -20.70
N PHE A 351 -14.67 -14.80 -19.74
CA PHE A 351 -13.45 -15.59 -19.87
C PHE A 351 -13.76 -17.08 -19.74
N ARG A 352 -13.13 -17.87 -20.59
CA ARG A 352 -13.14 -19.33 -20.49
C ARG A 352 -11.73 -19.82 -20.20
N TYR A 353 -11.60 -20.60 -19.15
CA TYR A 353 -10.44 -21.43 -18.82
C TYR A 353 -10.81 -22.91 -19.00
N ASP A 354 -9.89 -23.83 -18.82
CA ASP A 354 -10.16 -25.27 -18.95
C ASP A 354 -11.13 -25.78 -17.87
N ASN A 355 -10.97 -25.29 -16.63
CA ASN A 355 -11.73 -25.77 -15.46
C ASN A 355 -12.45 -24.65 -14.71
N ALA A 356 -12.50 -23.43 -15.25
CA ALA A 356 -13.12 -22.28 -14.61
C ALA A 356 -13.64 -21.28 -15.65
N THR A 357 -14.53 -20.43 -15.19
CA THR A 357 -14.95 -19.24 -15.92
C THR A 357 -14.59 -17.98 -15.11
N ALA A 358 -14.59 -16.84 -15.79
CA ALA A 358 -14.62 -15.57 -15.11
C ALA A 358 -15.43 -14.57 -15.93
N SER A 359 -15.95 -13.55 -15.29
CA SER A 359 -16.54 -12.42 -15.98
C SER A 359 -16.33 -11.14 -15.20
N PHE A 360 -16.31 -10.03 -15.95
CA PHE A 360 -16.35 -8.74 -15.31
C PHE A 360 -17.28 -7.76 -16.03
N GLN A 361 -17.68 -6.72 -15.33
CA GLN A 361 -18.36 -5.57 -15.89
C GLN A 361 -17.60 -4.31 -15.55
N VAL A 362 -17.28 -3.52 -16.58
CA VAL A 362 -16.72 -2.18 -16.43
C VAL A 362 -17.63 -1.16 -17.10
N GLY A 363 -17.76 0.02 -16.53
CA GLY A 363 -18.68 1.03 -17.07
C GLY A 363 -18.36 2.44 -16.63
N LEU A 364 -18.56 3.38 -17.55
CA LEU A 364 -18.55 4.83 -17.34
C LEU A 364 -19.93 5.46 -17.53
N GLY A 365 -20.87 4.71 -18.13
CA GLY A 365 -22.26 5.14 -18.40
C GLY A 365 -23.34 4.26 -17.76
N ALA A 366 -22.94 3.27 -16.96
CA ALA A 366 -23.85 2.40 -16.23
C ALA A 366 -23.33 2.18 -14.82
N LYS A 367 -24.26 2.00 -13.85
CA LYS A 367 -23.92 1.71 -12.44
C LYS A 367 -24.31 0.29 -12.08
N THR A 368 -23.35 -0.46 -11.54
CA THR A 368 -23.56 -1.80 -10.93
C THR A 368 -23.24 -1.74 -9.44
N GLU A 369 -23.45 -2.85 -8.72
CA GLU A 369 -23.16 -2.94 -7.28
C GLU A 369 -21.69 -2.61 -6.97
N GLY A 370 -20.73 -3.05 -7.79
CA GLY A 370 -19.31 -2.84 -7.51
C GLY A 370 -18.72 -3.87 -6.53
N ASN A 371 -19.29 -5.06 -6.49
CA ASN A 371 -18.84 -6.20 -5.69
C ASN A 371 -17.96 -7.16 -6.49
N MET A 372 -17.34 -8.10 -5.78
CA MET A 372 -16.65 -9.26 -6.35
C MET A 372 -17.13 -10.54 -5.66
N VAL A 373 -17.38 -11.58 -6.45
CA VAL A 373 -17.70 -12.94 -5.97
C VAL A 373 -16.70 -13.92 -6.56
N ILE A 374 -16.11 -14.76 -5.72
CA ILE A 374 -15.19 -15.82 -6.11
C ILE A 374 -15.80 -17.13 -5.63
N SER A 375 -16.27 -17.94 -6.57
CA SER A 375 -16.99 -19.20 -6.31
C SER A 375 -16.04 -20.37 -6.37
N GLY A 376 -16.15 -21.28 -5.41
CA GLY A 376 -15.36 -22.50 -5.32
C GLY A 376 -16.22 -23.74 -5.12
N THR A 377 -15.60 -24.91 -5.12
CA THR A 377 -16.29 -26.20 -4.98
C THR A 377 -16.77 -26.52 -3.56
N GLN A 378 -16.35 -25.73 -2.56
CA GLN A 378 -16.69 -25.95 -1.14
C GLN A 378 -17.30 -24.70 -0.49
N GLY A 379 -17.32 -23.57 -1.16
CA GLY A 379 -17.85 -22.32 -0.67
C GLY A 379 -17.53 -21.18 -1.63
N TYR A 380 -17.78 -19.95 -1.20
CA TYR A 380 -17.45 -18.77 -1.99
C TYR A 380 -16.99 -17.61 -1.10
N ILE A 381 -16.27 -16.68 -1.72
CA ILE A 381 -15.91 -15.41 -1.08
C ILE A 381 -16.76 -14.30 -1.71
N TYR A 382 -17.35 -13.48 -0.85
CA TYR A 382 -18.03 -12.24 -1.23
C TYR A 382 -17.24 -11.04 -0.73
N VAL A 383 -16.90 -10.13 -1.65
CA VAL A 383 -16.26 -8.86 -1.35
C VAL A 383 -17.22 -7.75 -1.74
N PRO A 384 -17.78 -6.98 -0.78
CA PRO A 384 -18.75 -5.94 -1.08
C PRO A 384 -18.12 -4.74 -1.79
N ALA A 385 -18.97 -3.84 -2.26
CA ALA A 385 -18.56 -2.59 -2.88
C ALA A 385 -17.91 -1.62 -1.88
N PRO A 386 -16.85 -0.91 -2.27
CA PRO A 386 -16.08 -1.03 -3.50
C PRO A 386 -14.97 -2.09 -3.35
N TRP A 387 -15.15 -3.27 -3.95
CA TRP A 387 -14.24 -4.41 -3.77
C TRP A 387 -12.76 -4.09 -4.07
N TRP A 388 -12.47 -3.13 -4.94
CA TRP A 388 -11.08 -2.72 -5.27
C TRP A 388 -10.40 -1.88 -4.17
N LYS A 389 -11.16 -1.47 -3.13
CA LYS A 389 -10.69 -0.94 -1.85
C LYS A 389 -10.94 -1.96 -0.75
N THR A 390 -10.49 -3.20 -0.94
CA THR A 390 -10.79 -4.32 -0.04
C THR A 390 -10.43 -3.97 1.40
N ASP A 391 -11.43 -3.82 2.25
CA ASP A 391 -11.30 -3.65 3.71
C ASP A 391 -12.09 -4.72 4.47
N TYR A 392 -12.94 -5.44 3.74
CA TYR A 392 -13.81 -6.47 4.28
C TYR A 392 -14.10 -7.53 3.22
N PHE A 393 -14.19 -8.80 3.63
CA PHE A 393 -14.74 -9.90 2.82
C PHE A 393 -15.32 -11.01 3.68
N GLU A 394 -16.22 -11.78 3.12
CA GLU A 394 -16.88 -12.91 3.76
C GLU A 394 -16.56 -14.22 3.04
N LEU A 395 -16.18 -15.24 3.82
CA LEU A 395 -16.22 -16.62 3.38
C LEU A 395 -17.59 -17.18 3.73
N ARG A 396 -18.26 -17.76 2.74
CA ARG A 396 -19.58 -18.33 2.89
C ARG A 396 -19.60 -19.77 2.41
N PHE A 397 -20.16 -20.64 3.24
CA PHE A 397 -20.22 -22.08 3.02
C PHE A 397 -21.66 -22.55 3.08
N GLU A 398 -21.92 -23.80 2.62
CA GLU A 398 -23.24 -24.42 2.73
C GLU A 398 -23.67 -24.52 4.21
N ASP A 399 -22.76 -24.98 5.08
CA ASP A 399 -22.94 -24.85 6.52
C ASP A 399 -22.65 -23.42 6.97
N GLN A 400 -23.69 -22.67 7.31
CA GLN A 400 -23.60 -21.28 7.72
C GLN A 400 -22.78 -21.06 9.01
N ASN A 401 -22.60 -22.10 9.84
CA ASN A 401 -21.76 -22.02 11.03
C ASN A 401 -20.27 -21.90 10.68
N MET A 402 -19.88 -22.28 9.47
CA MET A 402 -18.52 -22.13 8.96
C MET A 402 -18.23 -20.75 8.36
N ASN A 403 -19.25 -19.90 8.21
CA ASN A 403 -19.09 -18.58 7.62
C ASN A 403 -18.12 -17.71 8.45
N ARG A 404 -17.25 -16.99 7.76
CA ARG A 404 -16.25 -16.12 8.39
C ARG A 404 -16.27 -14.74 7.77
N LYS A 405 -16.06 -13.73 8.60
CA LYS A 405 -15.92 -12.33 8.21
C LYS A 405 -14.52 -11.86 8.51
N CYS A 406 -13.89 -11.27 7.51
CA CYS A 406 -12.51 -10.76 7.60
C CYS A 406 -12.53 -9.25 7.43
N PHE A 407 -12.06 -8.52 8.43
CA PHE A 407 -11.99 -7.06 8.43
C PHE A 407 -10.54 -6.60 8.47
N TYR A 408 -10.25 -5.59 7.66
CA TYR A 408 -8.93 -4.97 7.59
C TYR A 408 -9.08 -3.45 7.57
N PRO A 409 -8.27 -2.71 8.34
CA PRO A 409 -8.27 -1.27 8.20
C PRO A 409 -7.75 -0.88 6.81
N PHE A 410 -8.55 -0.14 6.06
CA PHE A 410 -8.10 0.48 4.81
C PHE A 410 -7.61 1.89 5.10
N MET A 411 -6.32 2.11 4.96
CA MET A 411 -5.69 3.36 5.37
C MET A 411 -5.59 4.35 4.22
N GLY A 412 -6.09 5.56 4.45
CA GLY A 412 -6.06 6.67 3.49
C GLY A 412 -6.73 6.32 2.16
N GLU A 413 -6.09 6.68 1.07
CA GLU A 413 -6.54 6.35 -0.29
C GLU A 413 -5.99 5.00 -0.81
N GLY A 414 -5.19 4.29 0.02
CA GLY A 414 -4.56 3.03 -0.32
C GLY A 414 -3.27 3.14 -1.13
N LEU A 415 -2.89 4.35 -1.56
CA LEU A 415 -1.66 4.57 -2.33
C LEU A 415 -0.40 4.30 -1.49
N ARG A 416 -0.47 4.50 -0.17
CA ARG A 416 0.66 4.20 0.74
C ARG A 416 1.10 2.74 0.69
N TYR A 417 0.21 1.80 0.34
CA TYR A 417 0.56 0.39 0.22
C TYR A 417 1.45 0.13 -0.99
N GLU A 418 1.14 0.74 -2.13
CA GLU A 418 1.97 0.62 -3.34
C GLU A 418 3.27 1.42 -3.22
N ILE A 419 3.23 2.61 -2.61
CA ILE A 419 4.44 3.41 -2.35
C ILE A 419 5.40 2.62 -1.46
N ARG A 420 4.89 2.00 -0.39
CA ARG A 420 5.68 1.15 0.49
C ARG A 420 6.33 0.00 -0.26
N GLU A 421 5.56 -0.70 -1.07
CA GLU A 421 6.06 -1.82 -1.87
C GLU A 421 7.15 -1.35 -2.83
N PHE A 422 6.91 -0.25 -3.54
CA PHE A 422 7.87 0.33 -4.49
C PHE A 422 9.18 0.73 -3.81
N VAL A 423 9.11 1.45 -2.71
CA VAL A 423 10.30 1.84 -1.92
C VAL A 423 11.02 0.61 -1.38
N SER A 424 10.28 -0.40 -0.90
CA SER A 424 10.87 -1.65 -0.42
C SER A 424 11.60 -2.41 -1.53
N GLN A 425 11.02 -2.48 -2.72
CA GLN A 425 11.65 -3.14 -3.88
C GLN A 425 12.95 -2.45 -4.32
N ILE A 426 13.05 -1.13 -4.14
CA ILE A 426 14.27 -0.37 -4.46
C ILE A 426 15.33 -0.58 -3.38
N LEU A 427 14.95 -0.49 -2.11
CA LEU A 427 15.91 -0.53 -1.00
C LEU A 427 16.33 -1.95 -0.61
N ASN A 428 15.47 -2.95 -0.85
CA ASN A 428 15.67 -4.34 -0.46
C ASN A 428 15.33 -5.30 -1.62
N PRO A 429 16.01 -5.24 -2.75
CA PRO A 429 15.65 -6.02 -3.95
C PRO A 429 15.68 -7.54 -3.72
N GLU A 430 16.51 -8.02 -2.79
CA GLU A 430 16.62 -9.45 -2.47
C GLU A 430 15.42 -10.01 -1.67
N GLN A 431 14.62 -9.13 -1.04
CA GLN A 431 13.46 -9.51 -0.23
C GLN A 431 12.14 -9.39 -0.97
N ASN A 432 12.19 -9.24 -2.28
CA ASN A 432 11.04 -8.88 -3.10
C ASN A 432 10.08 -10.05 -3.28
N LEU A 433 8.84 -9.89 -2.81
CA LEU A 433 7.79 -10.90 -2.94
C LEU A 433 7.01 -10.81 -4.26
N TYR A 434 7.27 -9.81 -5.09
CA TYR A 434 6.56 -9.55 -6.37
C TYR A 434 5.06 -9.83 -6.28
N LEU A 435 4.37 -9.03 -5.48
CA LEU A 435 2.93 -9.16 -5.24
C LEU A 435 2.10 -9.07 -6.53
N LEU A 436 2.61 -8.36 -7.52
CA LEU A 436 2.12 -8.31 -8.90
C LEU A 436 3.31 -8.57 -9.82
N THR A 437 3.34 -9.72 -10.48
CA THR A 437 4.49 -10.15 -11.29
C THR A 437 4.47 -9.55 -12.69
N LYS A 438 5.65 -9.49 -13.33
CA LYS A 438 5.80 -9.11 -14.74
C LYS A 438 4.86 -9.90 -15.65
N GLU A 439 4.79 -11.22 -15.45
CA GLU A 439 3.99 -12.11 -16.26
C GLU A 439 2.49 -11.85 -16.11
N GLU A 440 2.04 -11.48 -14.92
CA GLU A 440 0.64 -11.09 -14.66
C GLU A 440 0.32 -9.76 -15.35
N ILE A 441 1.22 -8.77 -15.27
CA ILE A 441 1.06 -7.48 -15.94
C ILE A 441 1.01 -7.64 -17.47
N ILE A 442 1.91 -8.44 -18.03
CA ILE A 442 1.93 -8.75 -19.46
C ILE A 442 0.63 -9.45 -19.90
N ALA A 443 0.10 -10.36 -19.09
CA ALA A 443 -1.17 -11.01 -19.38
C ALA A 443 -2.36 -10.02 -19.35
N MET A 444 -2.35 -9.06 -18.42
CA MET A 444 -3.36 -7.99 -18.39
C MET A 444 -3.27 -7.09 -19.62
N ALA A 445 -2.05 -6.67 -20.00
CA ALA A 445 -1.82 -5.86 -21.20
C ALA A 445 -2.28 -6.59 -22.48
N ARG A 446 -2.09 -7.90 -22.57
CA ARG A 446 -2.58 -8.71 -23.70
C ARG A 446 -4.10 -8.70 -23.81
N VAL A 447 -4.82 -8.83 -22.70
CA VAL A 447 -6.30 -8.74 -22.69
C VAL A 447 -6.76 -7.36 -23.13
N GLN A 448 -6.09 -6.31 -22.67
CA GLN A 448 -6.36 -4.94 -23.09
C GLN A 448 -6.15 -4.74 -24.59
N GLU A 449 -5.03 -5.22 -25.13
CA GLU A 449 -4.73 -5.14 -26.56
C GLU A 449 -5.70 -5.96 -27.41
N ASP A 450 -6.09 -7.17 -26.97
CA ASP A 450 -7.12 -7.99 -27.65
C ASP A 450 -8.44 -7.20 -27.80
N TYR A 451 -8.82 -6.44 -26.76
CA TYR A 451 -9.99 -5.57 -26.82
C TYR A 451 -9.81 -4.39 -27.79
N ILE A 452 -8.70 -3.67 -27.69
CA ILE A 452 -8.37 -2.51 -28.56
C ILE A 452 -8.37 -2.95 -30.04
N ASN A 453 -7.84 -4.13 -30.34
CA ASN A 453 -7.81 -4.71 -31.68
C ASN A 453 -9.15 -5.30 -32.15
N GLY A 454 -10.21 -5.18 -31.36
CA GLY A 454 -11.56 -5.64 -31.70
C GLY A 454 -11.72 -7.17 -31.70
N LYS A 455 -10.81 -7.91 -31.09
CA LYS A 455 -10.87 -9.37 -31.05
C LYS A 455 -12.03 -9.85 -30.18
N ASN A 456 -12.99 -10.54 -30.77
CA ASN A 456 -14.22 -11.02 -30.12
C ASN A 456 -15.00 -9.89 -29.41
N VAL A 457 -14.99 -8.68 -29.94
CA VAL A 457 -15.75 -7.54 -29.42
C VAL A 457 -17.09 -7.46 -30.17
N TYR A 458 -18.18 -7.63 -29.41
CA TYR A 458 -19.55 -7.55 -29.92
C TYR A 458 -20.17 -6.23 -29.44
N LYS A 459 -20.40 -5.33 -30.42
CA LYS A 459 -21.06 -4.04 -30.15
C LYS A 459 -22.57 -4.26 -30.01
N LEU A 460 -23.12 -3.89 -28.87
CA LEU A 460 -24.57 -3.96 -28.60
C LEU A 460 -25.21 -2.65 -29.08
N SER A 461 -26.37 -2.79 -29.72
CA SER A 461 -27.16 -1.65 -30.25
C SER A 461 -28.09 -1.08 -29.17
#